data_37e433a73111d64a3d577d16436a5ed3
#
_entry.id   37e433a73111d64a3d577d16436a5ed3
#
_cell.length_a   1.000
_cell.length_b   1.000
_cell.length_c   1.000
_cell.angle_alpha   90.00
_cell.angle_beta   90.00
_cell.angle_gamma   90.00
#
_symmetry.space_group_name_H-M   'P 1'
#
loop_
_entity.id
_entity.type
_entity.pdbx_description
1 polymer ?
#
loop_
_entity_poly.entity_id
_entity_poly.type
_entity_poly.pdbx_seq_one_letter_code
_entity_poly.pdbx_strand_id
1 'polypeptide(L)'
;IRDRASFLFDYGRGLHKQQQFSKSNRILKEALQRSCDPMILNVIGKNYQQMGDCLSAEDWFIRSTHRLPGRIYPYYLLAKLYAEPSFRQPDKFEKMKRMVLTKEPKVHSTAIRQMREEIKKIQLIFVHIKKDE
;
A
#
# COMPACT_ATOMS: atom_id res chain seq x y z
N ILE A 1 3.96 -28.19 10.14
CA ILE A 1 3.42 -28.14 8.77
C ILE A 1 2.85 -26.75 8.50
N ARG A 2 3.35 -26.13 7.46
CA ARG A 2 2.84 -24.81 7.04
C ARG A 2 1.49 -24.98 6.34
N ASP A 3 0.52 -24.12 6.65
CA ASP A 3 -0.77 -24.16 5.98
C ASP A 3 -0.68 -23.61 4.53
N ARG A 4 -1.72 -23.92 3.75
CA ARG A 4 -1.75 -23.60 2.32
C ARG A 4 -1.72 -22.08 2.08
N ALA A 5 -2.44 -21.30 2.91
CA ALA A 5 -2.49 -19.85 2.74
C ALA A 5 -1.13 -19.21 2.97
N SER A 6 -0.40 -19.62 4.02
CA SER A 6 0.93 -19.11 4.31
C SER A 6 1.91 -19.43 3.19
N PHE A 7 1.85 -20.65 2.65
CA PHE A 7 2.68 -21.04 1.52
C PHE A 7 2.41 -20.15 0.30
N LEU A 8 1.13 -19.96 -0.05
CA LEU A 8 0.76 -19.16 -1.19
C LEU A 8 1.16 -17.70 -1.01
N PHE A 9 1.02 -17.16 0.21
CA PHE A 9 1.42 -15.79 0.51
C PHE A 9 2.92 -15.60 0.30
N ASP A 10 3.74 -16.50 0.85
CA ASP A 10 5.18 -16.42 0.70
C ASP A 10 5.60 -16.54 -0.78
N TYR A 11 4.95 -17.45 -1.51
CA TYR A 11 5.22 -17.61 -2.94
C TYR A 11 4.84 -16.34 -3.71
N GLY A 12 3.65 -15.80 -3.45
CA GLY A 12 3.20 -14.56 -4.10
C GLY A 12 4.12 -13.38 -3.81
N ARG A 13 4.59 -13.25 -2.57
CA ARG A 13 5.56 -12.20 -2.20
C ARG A 13 6.88 -12.38 -2.92
N GLY A 14 7.35 -13.59 -3.06
CA GLY A 14 8.57 -13.88 -3.81
C GLY A 14 8.44 -13.46 -5.27
N LEU A 15 7.30 -13.76 -5.87
CA LEU A 15 7.03 -13.35 -7.25
C LEU A 15 6.97 -11.81 -7.39
N HIS A 16 6.39 -11.12 -6.41
CA HIS A 16 6.39 -9.66 -6.37
C HIS A 16 7.83 -9.11 -6.37
N LYS A 17 8.70 -9.67 -5.52
CA LYS A 17 10.10 -9.26 -5.45
C LYS A 17 10.85 -9.50 -6.76
N GLN A 18 10.47 -10.54 -7.50
CA GLN A 18 11.02 -10.86 -8.81
C GLN A 18 10.38 -10.05 -9.94
N GLN A 19 9.50 -9.11 -9.61
CA GLN A 19 8.78 -8.27 -10.56
C GLN A 19 7.86 -9.06 -11.50
N GLN A 20 7.43 -10.24 -11.07
CA GLN A 20 6.42 -11.04 -11.79
C GLN A 20 5.03 -10.71 -11.23
N PHE A 21 4.58 -9.49 -11.48
CA PHE A 21 3.43 -8.90 -10.79
C PHE A 21 2.12 -9.61 -11.12
N SER A 22 1.89 -9.93 -12.38
CA SER A 22 0.66 -10.61 -12.79
C SER A 22 0.53 -12.01 -12.19
N LYS A 23 1.63 -12.77 -12.24
CA LYS A 23 1.67 -14.11 -11.66
C LYS A 23 1.55 -14.04 -10.14
N SER A 24 2.20 -13.05 -9.51
CA SER A 24 2.09 -12.81 -8.09
C SER A 24 0.62 -12.59 -7.69
N ASN A 25 -0.11 -11.74 -8.41
CA ASN A 25 -1.52 -11.49 -8.12
C ASN A 25 -2.37 -12.74 -8.24
N ARG A 26 -2.11 -13.59 -9.25
CA ARG A 26 -2.86 -14.83 -9.39
C ARG A 26 -2.68 -15.71 -8.16
N ILE A 27 -1.46 -15.87 -7.69
CA ILE A 27 -1.15 -16.69 -6.50
C ILE A 27 -1.71 -16.06 -5.23
N LEU A 28 -1.58 -14.74 -5.08
CA LEU A 28 -2.08 -14.03 -3.89
C LEU A 28 -3.61 -14.06 -3.81
N LYS A 29 -4.32 -13.98 -4.93
CA LYS A 29 -5.78 -14.10 -4.95
C LYS A 29 -6.24 -15.48 -4.52
N GLU A 30 -5.47 -16.52 -4.86
CA GLU A 30 -5.72 -17.86 -4.37
C GLU A 30 -5.52 -17.94 -2.86
N ALA A 31 -4.45 -17.32 -2.33
CA ALA A 31 -4.22 -17.24 -0.88
C ALA A 31 -5.38 -16.54 -0.17
N LEU A 32 -5.95 -15.51 -0.80
CA LEU A 32 -7.04 -14.71 -0.23
C LEU A 32 -8.31 -15.53 -0.01
N GLN A 33 -8.53 -16.61 -0.76
CA GLN A 33 -9.65 -17.50 -0.55
C GLN A 33 -9.55 -18.29 0.77
N ARG A 34 -8.38 -18.32 1.37
CA ARG A 34 -8.08 -19.12 2.56
C ARG A 34 -7.62 -18.30 3.75
N SER A 35 -7.47 -16.98 3.60
CA SER A 35 -6.92 -16.11 4.64
C SER A 35 -7.53 -14.73 4.56
N CYS A 36 -7.72 -14.10 5.73
CA CYS A 36 -8.19 -12.72 5.83
C CYS A 36 -7.05 -11.75 6.11
N ASP A 37 -5.79 -12.16 5.96
CA ASP A 37 -4.64 -11.33 6.26
C ASP A 37 -4.60 -10.10 5.33
N PRO A 38 -4.69 -8.87 5.88
CA PRO A 38 -4.68 -7.65 5.06
C PRO A 38 -3.36 -7.44 4.31
N MET A 39 -2.27 -8.06 4.73
CA MET A 39 -1.00 -7.97 4.01
C MET A 39 -1.10 -8.57 2.60
N ILE A 40 -1.97 -9.56 2.40
CA ILE A 40 -2.22 -10.12 1.06
C ILE A 40 -2.81 -9.02 0.17
N LEU A 41 -3.79 -8.27 0.68
CA LEU A 41 -4.41 -7.17 -0.06
C LEU A 41 -3.38 -6.09 -0.44
N ASN A 42 -2.47 -5.79 0.48
CA ASN A 42 -1.44 -4.79 0.26
C ASN A 42 -0.50 -5.18 -0.87
N VAL A 43 -0.07 -6.44 -0.92
CA VAL A 43 0.84 -6.88 -1.99
C VAL A 43 0.13 -6.91 -3.34
N ILE A 44 -1.14 -7.34 -3.37
CA ILE A 44 -1.93 -7.31 -4.60
C ILE A 44 -2.04 -5.87 -5.13
N GLY A 45 -2.35 -4.92 -4.24
CA GLY A 45 -2.42 -3.50 -4.62
C GLY A 45 -1.10 -2.97 -5.15
N LYS A 46 0.01 -3.31 -4.50
CA LYS A 46 1.35 -2.92 -4.94
C LYS A 46 1.67 -3.48 -6.33
N ASN A 47 1.26 -4.70 -6.62
CA ASN A 47 1.44 -5.30 -7.95
C ASN A 47 0.68 -4.51 -9.01
N TYR A 48 -0.58 -4.15 -8.73
CA TYR A 48 -1.37 -3.35 -9.67
C TYR A 48 -0.73 -1.99 -9.92
N GLN A 49 -0.22 -1.35 -8.87
CA GLN A 49 0.48 -0.06 -9.02
C GLN A 49 1.71 -0.21 -9.93
N GLN A 50 2.49 -1.27 -9.74
CA GLN A 50 3.67 -1.53 -10.58
C GLN A 50 3.30 -1.80 -12.03
N MET A 51 2.12 -2.36 -12.27
CA MET A 51 1.63 -2.59 -13.63
C MET A 51 0.96 -1.35 -14.24
N GLY A 52 0.93 -0.22 -13.52
CA GLY A 52 0.31 1.00 -14.00
C GLY A 52 -1.19 1.09 -13.79
N ASP A 53 -1.80 0.11 -13.13
CA ASP A 53 -3.25 0.09 -12.86
C ASP A 53 -3.53 0.70 -11.49
N CYS A 54 -3.47 2.02 -11.41
CA CYS A 54 -3.63 2.75 -10.17
C CYS A 54 -5.05 2.66 -9.60
N LEU A 55 -6.07 2.55 -10.44
CA LEU A 55 -7.45 2.41 -9.98
C LEU A 55 -7.65 1.09 -9.23
N SER A 56 -7.14 0.00 -9.78
CA SER A 56 -7.22 -1.29 -9.09
C SER A 56 -6.38 -1.27 -7.81
N ALA A 57 -5.18 -0.67 -7.86
CA ALA A 57 -4.34 -0.54 -6.68
C ALA A 57 -5.07 0.19 -5.55
N GLU A 58 -5.73 1.30 -5.88
CA GLU A 58 -6.53 2.08 -4.91
C GLU A 58 -7.58 1.20 -4.24
N ASP A 59 -8.33 0.45 -5.02
CA ASP A 59 -9.39 -0.40 -4.50
C ASP A 59 -8.84 -1.44 -3.50
N TRP A 60 -7.75 -2.10 -3.85
CA TRP A 60 -7.15 -3.10 -2.97
C TRP A 60 -6.59 -2.50 -1.68
N PHE A 61 -5.95 -1.33 -1.76
CA PHE A 61 -5.45 -0.66 -0.55
C PHE A 61 -6.60 -0.19 0.35
N ILE A 62 -7.71 0.30 -0.23
CA ILE A 62 -8.89 0.70 0.54
C ILE A 62 -9.48 -0.52 1.27
N ARG A 63 -9.59 -1.67 0.60
CA ARG A 63 -10.03 -2.91 1.25
C ARG A 63 -9.15 -3.26 2.43
N SER A 64 -7.83 -3.06 2.31
CA SER A 64 -6.90 -3.33 3.40
C SER A 64 -7.17 -2.42 4.59
N THR A 65 -7.47 -1.14 4.37
CA THR A 65 -7.81 -0.21 5.47
C THR A 65 -9.05 -0.67 6.23
N HIS A 66 -10.01 -1.29 5.55
CA HIS A 66 -11.25 -1.76 6.18
C HIS A 66 -11.03 -3.04 6.98
N ARG A 67 -10.06 -3.88 6.58
CA ARG A 67 -9.77 -5.14 7.30
C ARG A 67 -9.20 -4.89 8.69
N LEU A 68 -8.23 -3.97 8.81
CA LEU A 68 -7.61 -3.60 10.08
C LEU A 68 -7.45 -2.08 10.12
N PRO A 69 -8.51 -1.33 10.51
CA PRO A 69 -8.47 0.13 10.47
C PRO A 69 -7.36 0.77 11.33
N GLY A 70 -6.86 0.03 12.33
CA GLY A 70 -5.78 0.51 13.19
C GLY A 70 -4.39 0.50 12.56
N ARG A 71 -4.20 -0.16 11.43
CA ARG A 71 -2.90 -0.27 10.78
C ARG A 71 -2.58 0.99 9.98
N ILE A 72 -1.34 1.46 10.10
CA ILE A 72 -0.86 2.66 9.39
C ILE A 72 -0.45 2.35 7.96
N TYR A 73 0.10 1.17 7.70
CA TYR A 73 0.72 0.82 6.44
C TYR A 73 -0.18 1.02 5.20
N PRO A 74 -1.45 0.57 5.17
CA PRO A 74 -2.26 0.78 3.98
C PRO A 74 -2.55 2.26 3.71
N TYR A 75 -2.64 3.11 4.73
CA TYR A 75 -2.79 4.56 4.52
C TYR A 75 -1.52 5.17 3.90
N TYR A 76 -0.35 4.68 4.33
CA TYR A 76 0.93 5.06 3.73
C TYR A 76 0.98 4.65 2.25
N LEU A 77 0.54 3.44 1.92
CA LEU A 77 0.49 2.97 0.53
C LEU A 77 -0.45 3.82 -0.32
N LEU A 78 -1.62 4.19 0.22
CA LEU A 78 -2.56 5.07 -0.47
C LEU A 78 -1.98 6.47 -0.69
N ALA A 79 -1.31 7.02 0.33
CA ALA A 79 -0.69 8.34 0.18
C ALA A 79 0.34 8.33 -0.94
N LYS A 80 1.18 7.31 -1.01
CA LYS A 80 2.17 7.18 -2.09
C LYS A 80 1.51 7.01 -3.45
N LEU A 81 0.41 6.27 -3.51
CA LEU A 81 -0.34 6.08 -4.75
C LEU A 81 -0.89 7.42 -5.26
N TYR A 82 -1.48 8.22 -4.37
CA TYR A 82 -2.04 9.53 -4.75
C TYR A 82 -0.96 10.55 -5.10
N ALA A 83 0.31 10.26 -4.80
CA ALA A 83 1.45 11.08 -5.18
C ALA A 83 2.05 10.68 -6.53
N GLU A 84 1.63 9.54 -7.11
CA GLU A 84 2.10 9.11 -8.42
C GLU A 84 1.75 10.14 -9.48
N PRO A 85 2.70 10.56 -10.35
CA PRO A 85 2.41 11.56 -11.36
C PRO A 85 1.21 11.22 -12.25
N SER A 86 1.04 9.93 -12.58
CA SER A 86 -0.07 9.47 -13.42
C SER A 86 -1.41 9.38 -12.70
N PHE A 87 -1.43 9.51 -11.37
CA PHE A 87 -2.63 9.34 -10.55
C PHE A 87 -2.74 10.37 -9.44
N ARG A 88 -2.08 11.50 -9.62
CA ARG A 88 -1.93 12.53 -8.60
C ARG A 88 -3.27 13.11 -8.14
N GLN A 89 -3.56 12.99 -6.85
CA GLN A 89 -4.78 13.49 -6.24
C GLN A 89 -4.45 14.18 -4.91
N PRO A 90 -4.16 15.50 -4.94
CA PRO A 90 -3.66 16.21 -3.76
C PRO A 90 -4.58 16.15 -2.54
N ASP A 91 -5.89 16.27 -2.72
CA ASP A 91 -6.84 16.25 -1.60
C ASP A 91 -6.85 14.88 -0.91
N LYS A 92 -6.87 13.81 -1.69
CA LYS A 92 -6.82 12.45 -1.13
C LYS A 92 -5.46 12.17 -0.49
N PHE A 93 -4.38 12.68 -1.10
CA PHE A 93 -3.05 12.57 -0.51
C PHE A 93 -3.01 13.21 0.87
N GLU A 94 -3.51 14.44 1.01
CA GLU A 94 -3.50 15.16 2.29
C GLU A 94 -4.29 14.39 3.36
N LYS A 95 -5.42 13.80 2.97
CA LYS A 95 -6.24 13.00 3.89
C LYS A 95 -5.46 11.77 4.38
N MET A 96 -4.82 11.05 3.47
CA MET A 96 -4.04 9.85 3.83
C MET A 96 -2.80 10.22 4.64
N LYS A 97 -2.13 11.31 4.27
CA LYS A 97 -1.01 11.85 5.04
C LYS A 97 -1.42 12.10 6.50
N ARG A 98 -2.58 12.73 6.70
CA ARG A 98 -3.08 12.99 8.06
C ARG A 98 -3.25 11.67 8.83
N MET A 99 -3.81 10.65 8.18
CA MET A 99 -3.97 9.33 8.80
C MET A 99 -2.62 8.74 9.20
N VAL A 100 -1.61 8.82 8.33
CA VAL A 100 -0.27 8.29 8.61
C VAL A 100 0.38 9.02 9.77
N LEU A 101 0.25 10.35 9.83
CA LEU A 101 0.94 11.17 10.83
C LEU A 101 0.26 11.20 12.19
N THR A 102 -1.07 11.00 12.24
CA THR A 102 -1.83 11.16 13.49
C THR A 102 -2.34 9.87 14.09
N LYS A 103 -2.38 8.77 13.32
CA LYS A 103 -2.90 7.52 13.83
C LYS A 103 -1.93 6.91 14.84
N GLU A 104 -2.44 6.54 16.02
CA GLU A 104 -1.62 5.97 17.06
C GLU A 104 -1.31 4.50 16.77
N PRO A 105 -0.03 4.13 16.60
CA PRO A 105 0.32 2.73 16.36
C PRO A 105 0.25 1.91 17.64
N LYS A 106 -0.06 0.61 17.52
CA LYS A 106 -0.02 -0.29 18.67
C LYS A 106 1.40 -0.44 19.21
N VAL A 107 2.38 -0.46 18.31
CA VAL A 107 3.80 -0.56 18.66
C VAL A 107 4.56 0.48 17.85
N HIS A 108 5.31 1.33 18.54
CA HIS A 108 6.19 2.29 17.86
C HIS A 108 7.39 1.55 17.28
N SER A 109 7.67 1.77 16.01
CA SER A 109 8.76 1.08 15.31
C SER A 109 9.52 2.04 14.40
N THR A 110 10.73 1.63 14.03
CA THR A 110 11.53 2.36 13.06
C THR A 110 10.82 2.46 11.72
N ALA A 111 10.11 1.39 11.32
CA ALA A 111 9.36 1.37 10.06
C ALA A 111 8.31 2.47 10.02
N ILE A 112 7.54 2.66 11.10
CA ILE A 112 6.53 3.72 11.17
C ILE A 112 7.18 5.10 11.09
N ARG A 113 8.27 5.30 11.80
CA ARG A 113 9.00 6.57 11.75
C ARG A 113 9.49 6.88 10.32
N GLN A 114 10.04 5.88 9.64
CA GLN A 114 10.50 6.03 8.27
C GLN A 114 9.36 6.37 7.30
N MET A 115 8.20 5.72 7.46
CA MET A 115 7.02 6.02 6.65
C MET A 115 6.56 7.46 6.83
N ARG A 116 6.54 7.95 8.08
CA ARG A 116 6.14 9.32 8.39
C ARG A 116 7.10 10.34 7.77
N GLU A 117 8.41 10.10 7.86
CA GLU A 117 9.41 10.98 7.27
C GLU A 117 9.29 11.03 5.74
N GLU A 118 9.07 9.89 5.11
CA GLU A 118 8.90 9.80 3.67
C GLU A 118 7.68 10.59 3.19
N ILE A 119 6.55 10.45 3.91
CA ILE A 119 5.32 11.16 3.56
C ILE A 119 5.50 12.68 3.67
N LYS A 120 6.23 13.16 4.67
CA LYS A 120 6.54 14.59 4.82
C LYS A 120 7.33 15.13 3.63
N LYS A 121 8.28 14.36 3.12
CA LYS A 121 9.08 14.74 1.95
C LYS A 121 8.23 14.84 0.68
N ILE A 122 7.28 13.93 0.49
CA ILE A 122 6.37 13.97 -0.64
C ILE A 122 5.52 15.25 -0.61
N GLN A 123 5.07 15.68 0.57
CA GLN A 123 4.32 16.93 0.73
C GLN A 123 5.10 18.12 0.17
N LEU A 124 6.40 18.20 0.44
CA LEU A 124 7.25 19.27 -0.07
C LEU A 124 7.29 19.25 -1.61
N ILE A 125 7.34 18.08 -2.22
CA ILE A 125 7.34 17.94 -3.68
C ILE A 125 6.04 18.50 -4.27
N PHE A 126 4.87 18.21 -3.67
CA PHE A 126 3.59 18.74 -4.13
C PHE A 126 3.55 20.26 -4.06
N VAL A 127 4.01 20.86 -2.98
CA VAL A 127 4.03 22.30 -2.80
C VAL A 127 4.91 22.94 -3.87
N HIS A 128 6.07 22.36 -4.13
CA HIS A 128 6.99 22.86 -5.16
C HIS A 128 6.36 22.84 -6.55
N ILE A 129 5.73 21.74 -6.93
CA ILE A 129 5.07 21.60 -8.24
C ILE A 129 3.95 22.62 -8.40
N LYS A 130 3.15 22.87 -7.36
CA LYS A 130 2.08 23.88 -7.40
C LYS A 130 2.60 25.28 -7.64
N LYS A 131 3.78 25.61 -7.14
CA LYS A 131 4.39 26.93 -7.38
C LYS A 131 4.83 27.11 -8.82
N ASP A 132 5.22 26.04 -9.49
CA ASP A 132 5.69 26.06 -10.87
C ASP A 132 4.54 26.07 -11.88
N GLU A 133 3.33 25.78 -11.46
CA GLU A 133 2.13 25.85 -12.29
C GLU A 133 1.59 27.28 -12.31
#